data_b862510499fa2905d3938e0a34eb29bd
#
_entry.id   b862510499fa2905d3938e0a34eb29bd
#
_cell.length_a   1.000
_cell.length_b   1.000
_cell.length_c   1.000
_cell.angle_alpha   90.00
_cell.angle_beta   90.00
_cell.angle_gamma   90.00
#
_symmetry.space_group_name_H-M   'P 1'
#
loop_
_entity.id
_entity.type
_entity.pdbx_description
1 polymer ?
#
loop_
_entity_poly.entity_id
_entity_poly.type
_entity_poly.pdbx_seq_one_letter_code
_entity_poly.pdbx_strand_id
1 'polypeptide(L)'
;MVMLLGFLISLAAGWTIAAADALFRAEERPGIFRGTAGMILLLITAAVGGLTIAGAVIWFLQSMISAAVVVILAGGLVVGGAASKKLHVNAAGDANRMMLGFAVLLVLYALVWTYLPPPPAPPEAPAAVPTSK
;
A
#
# COMPACT_ATOMS: atom_id res chain seq x y z
N MET A 1 -12.08 -3.25 -13.38
CA MET A 1 -11.45 -4.15 -12.40
C MET A 1 -10.17 -3.54 -11.83
N VAL A 2 -9.19 -3.19 -12.66
CA VAL A 2 -7.89 -2.62 -12.24
C VAL A 2 -8.05 -1.31 -11.45
N MET A 3 -8.90 -0.40 -11.88
CA MET A 3 -9.17 0.87 -11.16
C MET A 3 -9.74 0.64 -9.77
N LEU A 4 -10.69 -0.29 -9.63
CA LEU A 4 -11.28 -0.65 -8.36
C LEU A 4 -10.23 -1.22 -7.40
N LEU A 5 -9.36 -2.10 -7.90
CA LEU A 5 -8.27 -2.70 -7.14
C LEU A 5 -7.28 -1.63 -6.66
N GLY A 6 -6.90 -0.70 -7.53
CA GLY A 6 -6.05 0.43 -7.17
C GLY A 6 -6.67 1.31 -6.10
N PHE A 7 -7.95 1.61 -6.21
CA PHE A 7 -8.68 2.37 -5.20
C PHE A 7 -8.70 1.65 -3.86
N LEU A 8 -8.99 0.34 -3.83
CA LEU A 8 -9.02 -0.46 -2.61
C LEU A 8 -7.65 -0.57 -1.94
N ILE A 9 -6.58 -0.74 -2.72
CA ILE A 9 -5.20 -0.75 -2.20
C ILE A 9 -4.86 0.60 -1.57
N SER A 10 -5.17 1.71 -2.24
CA SER A 10 -4.92 3.05 -1.71
C SER A 10 -5.74 3.34 -0.46
N LEU A 11 -6.98 2.89 -0.43
CA LEU A 11 -7.86 3.03 0.73
C LEU A 11 -7.32 2.26 1.93
N ALA A 12 -6.91 1.00 1.74
CA ALA A 12 -6.32 0.18 2.79
C ALA A 12 -4.97 0.74 3.27
N ALA A 13 -4.16 1.28 2.36
CA ALA A 13 -2.90 1.94 2.70
C ALA A 13 -3.13 3.22 3.51
N GLY A 14 -4.05 4.08 3.08
CA GLY A 14 -4.43 5.30 3.82
C GLY A 14 -4.98 5.00 5.21
N TRP A 15 -5.80 3.97 5.33
CA TRP A 15 -6.29 3.46 6.61
C TRP A 15 -5.15 3.02 7.54
N THR A 16 -4.24 2.19 7.03
CA THR A 16 -3.11 1.65 7.80
C THR A 16 -2.16 2.76 8.25
N ILE A 17 -1.84 3.70 7.37
CA ILE A 17 -0.95 4.83 7.68
C ILE A 17 -1.59 5.74 8.73
N ALA A 18 -2.88 6.05 8.62
CA ALA A 18 -3.56 6.89 9.61
C ALA A 18 -3.66 6.22 10.98
N ALA A 19 -3.86 4.91 11.03
CA ALA A 19 -3.85 4.14 12.28
C ALA A 19 -2.43 4.09 12.88
N ALA A 20 -1.39 3.93 12.05
CA ALA A 20 0.00 3.98 12.50
C ALA A 20 0.38 5.37 13.04
N ASP A 21 -0.02 6.46 12.36
CA ASP A 21 0.21 7.83 12.82
C ASP A 21 -0.43 8.09 14.19
N ALA A 22 -1.67 7.59 14.40
CA ALA A 22 -2.34 7.67 15.69
C ALA A 22 -1.56 6.94 16.79
N LEU A 23 -0.99 5.76 16.50
CA LEU A 23 -0.15 5.01 17.43
C LEU A 23 1.19 5.69 17.72
N PHE A 24 1.78 6.35 16.74
CA PHE A 24 3.01 7.13 16.95
C PHE A 24 2.82 8.26 17.94
N ARG A 25 1.64 8.90 17.93
CA ARG A 25 1.28 10.02 18.81
C ARG A 25 0.72 9.57 20.15
N ALA A 26 0.38 8.31 20.33
CA ALA A 26 -0.16 7.81 21.56
C ALA A 26 0.88 7.86 22.70
N GLU A 27 0.51 8.45 23.84
CA GLU A 27 1.36 8.50 25.03
C GLU A 27 1.56 7.11 25.62
N GLU A 28 0.54 6.27 25.58
CA GLU A 28 0.60 4.87 26.00
C GLU A 28 0.29 3.95 24.81
N ARG A 29 1.30 3.17 24.40
CA ARG A 29 1.15 2.19 23.34
C ARG A 29 0.74 0.84 23.89
N PRO A 30 -0.25 0.15 23.28
CA PRO A 30 -0.71 -1.14 23.76
C PRO A 30 0.29 -2.26 23.47
N GLY A 31 0.48 -3.16 24.43
CA GLY A 31 1.09 -4.48 24.31
C GLY A 31 2.37 -4.57 23.49
N ILE A 32 2.29 -5.18 22.33
CA ILE A 32 3.40 -5.44 21.42
C ILE A 32 4.07 -4.18 20.86
N PHE A 33 3.40 -3.03 20.90
CA PHE A 33 3.93 -1.75 20.43
C PHE A 33 4.65 -0.95 21.53
N ARG A 34 4.82 -1.52 22.71
CA ARG A 34 5.62 -0.93 23.80
C ARG A 34 7.11 -1.11 23.55
N GLY A 35 7.88 -0.09 23.94
CA GLY A 35 9.33 -0.12 23.87
C GLY A 35 9.91 0.02 22.45
N THR A 36 11.22 -0.22 22.35
CA THR A 36 11.99 -0.04 21.11
C THR A 36 11.55 -1.01 20.00
N ALA A 37 11.25 -2.25 20.36
CA ALA A 37 10.77 -3.25 19.40
C ALA A 37 9.42 -2.85 18.77
N GLY A 38 8.52 -2.29 19.57
CA GLY A 38 7.24 -1.80 19.08
C GLY A 38 7.39 -0.59 18.15
N MET A 39 8.35 0.29 18.43
CA MET A 39 8.67 1.42 17.56
C MET A 39 9.21 0.96 16.21
N ILE A 40 10.09 -0.03 16.21
CA ILE A 40 10.63 -0.64 14.98
C ILE A 40 9.50 -1.29 14.17
N LEU A 41 8.60 -2.01 14.81
CA LEU A 41 7.46 -2.66 14.16
C LEU A 41 6.53 -1.61 13.49
N LEU A 42 6.25 -0.50 14.17
CA LEU A 42 5.50 0.62 13.61
C LEU A 42 6.18 1.23 12.39
N LEU A 43 7.50 1.46 12.48
CA LEU A 43 8.30 1.99 11.37
C LEU A 43 8.29 1.05 10.17
N ILE A 44 8.44 -0.26 10.39
CA ILE A 44 8.38 -1.26 9.33
C ILE A 44 7.00 -1.25 8.68
N THR A 45 5.92 -1.22 9.47
CA THR A 45 4.55 -1.19 8.94
C THR A 45 4.28 0.07 8.13
N ALA A 46 4.74 1.23 8.61
CA ALA A 46 4.62 2.50 7.88
C ALA A 46 5.46 2.49 6.58
N ALA A 47 6.67 1.93 6.63
CA ALA A 47 7.53 1.79 5.46
C ALA A 47 6.93 0.85 4.41
N VAL A 48 6.40 -0.30 4.83
CA VAL A 48 5.70 -1.24 3.93
C VAL A 48 4.48 -0.58 3.29
N GLY A 49 3.66 0.14 4.07
CA GLY A 49 2.54 0.91 3.52
C GLY A 49 2.98 1.95 2.50
N GLY A 50 4.03 2.70 2.78
CA GLY A 50 4.61 3.69 1.86
C GLY A 50 5.17 3.06 0.58
N LEU A 51 5.92 1.97 0.70
CA LEU A 51 6.45 1.22 -0.45
C LEU A 51 5.33 0.61 -1.31
N THR A 52 4.26 0.14 -0.67
CA THR A 52 3.08 -0.39 -1.37
C THR A 52 2.43 0.70 -2.22
N ILE A 53 2.27 1.90 -1.67
CA ILE A 53 1.73 3.04 -2.41
C ILE A 53 2.65 3.41 -3.57
N ALA A 54 3.95 3.53 -3.31
CA ALA A 54 4.92 3.87 -4.35
C ALA A 54 4.92 2.83 -5.48
N GLY A 55 4.93 1.54 -5.14
CA GLY A 55 4.85 0.45 -6.12
C GLY A 55 3.55 0.48 -6.92
N ALA A 56 2.41 0.72 -6.26
CA ALA A 56 1.12 0.86 -6.92
C ALA A 56 1.12 2.05 -7.89
N VAL A 57 1.63 3.20 -7.48
CA VAL A 57 1.73 4.40 -8.33
C VAL A 57 2.56 4.11 -9.57
N ILE A 58 3.75 3.54 -9.41
CA ILE A 58 4.64 3.22 -10.54
C ILE A 58 3.96 2.25 -11.51
N TRP A 59 3.35 1.21 -10.97
CA TRP A 59 2.68 0.18 -11.78
C TRP A 59 1.47 0.74 -12.53
N PHE A 60 0.62 1.55 -11.86
CA PHE A 60 -0.54 2.17 -12.49
C PHE A 60 -0.15 3.24 -13.53
N LEU A 61 0.91 4.01 -13.31
CA LEU A 61 1.41 4.97 -14.29
C LEU A 61 1.88 4.30 -15.59
N GLN A 62 2.34 3.06 -15.51
CA GLN A 62 2.71 2.27 -16.70
C GLN A 62 1.49 1.69 -17.44
N SER A 63 0.37 1.52 -16.75
CA SER A 63 -0.80 0.79 -17.26
C SER A 63 -1.93 1.69 -17.73
N MET A 64 -1.98 2.96 -17.32
CA MET A 64 -3.14 3.85 -17.51
C MET A 64 -2.75 5.31 -17.71
N ILE A 65 -3.76 6.12 -18.13
CA ILE A 65 -3.62 7.58 -18.25
C ILE A 65 -3.33 8.17 -16.86
N SER A 66 -2.22 8.89 -16.74
CA SER A 66 -1.66 9.40 -15.49
C SER A 66 -2.64 10.16 -14.60
N ALA A 67 -3.53 10.96 -15.18
CA ALA A 67 -4.50 11.77 -14.42
C ALA A 67 -5.53 10.92 -13.66
N ALA A 68 -6.06 9.86 -14.30
CA ALA A 68 -7.03 8.97 -13.65
C ALA A 68 -6.40 8.19 -12.49
N VAL A 69 -5.15 7.76 -12.66
CA VAL A 69 -4.40 7.06 -11.63
C VAL A 69 -4.22 7.94 -10.40
N VAL A 70 -3.77 9.18 -10.56
CA VAL A 70 -3.57 10.12 -9.46
C VAL A 70 -4.86 10.36 -8.69
N VAL A 71 -5.98 10.58 -9.38
CA VAL A 71 -7.28 10.82 -8.74
C VAL A 71 -7.74 9.60 -7.94
N ILE A 72 -7.61 8.40 -8.51
CA ILE A 72 -8.03 7.16 -7.86
C ILE A 72 -7.17 6.86 -6.63
N LEU A 73 -5.85 6.95 -6.76
CA LEU A 73 -4.94 6.66 -5.67
C LEU A 73 -5.03 7.71 -4.55
N ALA A 74 -5.06 8.99 -4.90
CA ALA A 74 -5.22 10.07 -3.93
C ALA A 74 -6.58 10.00 -3.22
N GLY A 75 -7.66 9.76 -3.99
CA GLY A 75 -9.00 9.59 -3.46
C GLY A 75 -9.10 8.43 -2.45
N GLY A 76 -8.58 7.27 -2.81
CA GLY A 76 -8.52 6.11 -1.92
C GLY A 76 -7.76 6.40 -0.63
N LEU A 77 -6.61 7.05 -0.74
CA LEU A 77 -5.75 7.40 0.39
C LEU A 77 -6.43 8.37 1.37
N VAL A 78 -7.07 9.40 0.83
CA VAL A 78 -7.80 10.39 1.63
C VAL A 78 -9.01 9.77 2.31
N VAL A 79 -9.81 8.99 1.58
CA VAL A 79 -11.00 8.32 2.12
C VAL A 79 -10.60 7.31 3.21
N GLY A 80 -9.57 6.48 2.96
CA GLY A 80 -9.08 5.51 3.93
C GLY A 80 -8.55 6.18 5.20
N GLY A 81 -7.75 7.24 5.04
CA GLY A 81 -7.24 8.02 6.16
C GLY A 81 -8.34 8.71 6.97
N ALA A 82 -9.31 9.31 6.32
CA ALA A 82 -10.44 9.97 6.97
C ALA A 82 -11.33 8.96 7.71
N ALA A 83 -11.60 7.81 7.12
CA ALA A 83 -12.38 6.74 7.76
C ALA A 83 -11.66 6.20 8.99
N SER A 84 -10.36 5.97 8.92
CA SER A 84 -9.55 5.53 10.06
C SER A 84 -9.59 6.55 11.20
N LYS A 85 -9.46 7.85 10.91
CA LYS A 85 -9.52 8.91 11.94
C LYS A 85 -10.89 9.01 12.61
N LYS A 86 -11.99 8.83 11.87
CA LYS A 86 -13.35 8.85 12.44
C LYS A 86 -13.61 7.70 13.42
N LEU A 87 -12.93 6.58 13.22
CA LEU A 87 -13.08 5.39 14.06
C LEU A 87 -12.08 5.36 15.23
N HIS A 88 -11.31 6.41 15.43
CA HIS A 88 -10.39 6.53 16.54
C HIS A 88 -11.17 6.58 17.87
N VAL A 89 -10.94 5.57 18.72
CA VAL A 89 -11.54 5.48 20.04
C VAL A 89 -10.47 5.45 21.13
N ASN A 90 -9.47 4.57 20.94
CA ASN A 90 -8.35 4.40 21.88
C ASN A 90 -7.14 3.76 21.17
N ALA A 91 -5.98 3.78 21.83
CA ALA A 91 -4.75 3.24 21.27
C ALA A 91 -4.81 1.74 20.99
N ALA A 92 -5.54 0.94 21.77
CA ALA A 92 -5.73 -0.48 21.51
C ALA A 92 -6.57 -0.71 20.23
N GLY A 93 -7.61 0.11 20.02
CA GLY A 93 -8.41 0.09 18.81
C GLY A 93 -7.60 0.50 17.58
N ASP A 94 -6.66 1.44 17.72
CA ASP A 94 -5.78 1.86 16.64
C ASP A 94 -4.81 0.75 16.24
N ALA A 95 -4.26 0.00 17.19
CA ALA A 95 -3.42 -1.15 16.91
C ALA A 95 -4.18 -2.22 16.13
N ASN A 96 -5.39 -2.56 16.54
CA ASN A 96 -6.23 -3.51 15.82
C ASN A 96 -6.58 -3.05 14.40
N ARG A 97 -6.89 -1.76 14.21
CA ARG A 97 -7.17 -1.17 12.89
C ARG A 97 -5.96 -1.18 11.99
N MET A 98 -4.78 -0.92 12.53
CA MET A 98 -3.52 -1.00 11.78
C MET A 98 -3.27 -2.44 11.32
N MET A 99 -3.43 -3.42 12.20
CA MET A 99 -3.25 -4.83 11.85
C MET A 99 -4.27 -5.30 10.83
N LEU A 100 -5.54 -4.89 10.98
CA LEU A 100 -6.59 -5.20 10.00
C LEU A 100 -6.28 -4.58 8.64
N GLY A 101 -5.88 -3.31 8.60
CA GLY A 101 -5.51 -2.63 7.36
C GLY A 101 -4.32 -3.30 6.67
N PHE A 102 -3.33 -3.72 7.43
CA PHE A 102 -2.18 -4.44 6.91
C PHE A 102 -2.56 -5.82 6.35
N ALA A 103 -3.43 -6.57 7.05
CA ALA A 103 -3.94 -7.85 6.57
C ALA A 103 -4.73 -7.69 5.26
N VAL A 104 -5.59 -6.68 5.18
CA VAL A 104 -6.32 -6.35 3.94
C VAL A 104 -5.37 -5.98 2.81
N LEU A 105 -4.32 -5.19 3.08
CA LEU A 105 -3.29 -4.86 2.10
C LEU A 105 -2.60 -6.11 1.56
N LEU A 106 -2.20 -7.04 2.43
CA LEU A 106 -1.56 -8.30 2.01
C LEU A 106 -2.48 -9.14 1.13
N VAL A 107 -3.77 -9.24 1.48
CA VAL A 107 -4.75 -9.97 0.67
C VAL A 107 -4.94 -9.31 -0.70
N LEU A 108 -5.09 -7.99 -0.74
CA LEU A 108 -5.23 -7.25 -1.99
C LEU A 108 -3.98 -7.39 -2.87
N TYR A 109 -2.81 -7.37 -2.27
CA TYR A 109 -1.54 -7.58 -2.97
C TYR A 109 -1.43 -8.99 -3.56
N ALA A 110 -1.83 -10.01 -2.80
CA ALA A 110 -1.89 -11.38 -3.28
C ALA A 110 -2.89 -11.55 -4.44
N LEU A 111 -4.04 -10.86 -4.37
CA LEU A 111 -5.02 -10.83 -5.45
C LEU A 111 -4.45 -10.16 -6.71
N VAL A 112 -3.75 -9.04 -6.57
CA VAL A 112 -3.07 -8.37 -7.68
C VAL A 112 -2.09 -9.33 -8.35
N TRP A 113 -1.25 -10.00 -7.54
CA TRP A 113 -0.24 -10.92 -8.04
C TRP A 113 -0.83 -12.13 -8.76
N THR A 114 -2.00 -12.59 -8.32
CA THR A 114 -2.65 -13.78 -8.90
C THR A 114 -3.45 -13.48 -10.17
N TYR A 115 -4.08 -12.29 -10.24
CA TYR A 115 -5.02 -11.98 -11.32
C TYR A 115 -4.47 -11.02 -12.38
N LEU A 116 -3.37 -10.34 -12.13
CA LEU A 116 -2.76 -9.47 -13.10
C LEU A 116 -1.67 -10.21 -13.87
N PRO A 117 -1.70 -10.16 -15.21
CA PRO A 117 -0.65 -10.78 -16.00
C PRO A 117 0.71 -10.14 -15.65
N PRO A 118 1.79 -10.94 -15.65
CA PRO A 118 3.13 -10.39 -15.48
C PRO A 118 3.39 -9.31 -16.54
N PRO A 119 4.21 -8.29 -16.23
CA PRO A 119 4.57 -7.27 -17.21
C PRO A 119 5.13 -7.94 -18.46
N PRO A 120 4.83 -7.42 -19.65
CA PRO A 120 5.35 -7.98 -20.90
C PRO A 120 6.87 -8.10 -20.80
N ALA A 121 7.38 -9.25 -21.21
CA ALA A 121 8.81 -9.47 -21.26
C ALA A 121 9.49 -8.33 -22.05
N PRO A 122 10.65 -7.82 -21.59
CA PRO A 122 11.38 -6.83 -22.36
C PRO A 122 11.58 -7.36 -23.77
N PRO A 123 11.47 -6.51 -24.81
CA PRO A 123 11.65 -6.92 -26.19
C PRO A 123 13.00 -7.65 -26.30
N GLU A 124 12.96 -8.86 -26.83
CA GLU A 124 14.19 -9.61 -27.08
C GLU A 124 15.15 -8.72 -27.87
N ALA A 125 16.38 -8.62 -27.40
CA ALA A 125 17.42 -7.92 -28.14
C ALA A 125 17.44 -8.49 -29.58
N PRO A 126 17.48 -7.63 -30.63
CA PRO A 126 17.48 -8.13 -31.98
C PRO A 126 18.61 -9.14 -32.13
N ALA A 127 18.25 -10.33 -32.61
CA ALA A 127 19.23 -11.38 -32.87
C ALA A 127 20.41 -10.78 -33.66
N ALA A 128 21.63 -11.00 -33.16
CA ALA A 128 22.83 -10.52 -33.87
C ALA A 128 22.78 -11.00 -35.32
N VAL A 129 22.75 -10.05 -36.25
CA VAL A 129 22.75 -10.37 -37.68
C VAL A 129 24.03 -11.14 -37.94
N PRO A 130 23.98 -12.38 -38.46
CA PRO A 130 25.18 -13.09 -38.77
C PRO A 130 25.95 -12.30 -39.83
N THR A 131 27.16 -11.90 -39.52
CA THR A 131 28.07 -11.30 -40.49
C THR A 131 28.39 -12.35 -41.53
N SER A 132 27.76 -12.25 -42.70
CA SER A 132 28.16 -13.04 -43.85
C SER A 132 29.56 -12.62 -44.25
N LYS A 133 30.52 -13.54 -44.24
CA LYS A 133 31.80 -13.38 -44.88
C LYS A 133 31.67 -13.53 -46.38
#